data_481d52dba7f6beeefc028d78268c461b
#
_entry.id   481d52dba7f6beeefc028d78268c461b
#
_cell.length_a   1.000
_cell.length_b   1.000
_cell.length_c   1.000
_cell.angle_alpha   90.00
_cell.angle_beta   90.00
_cell.angle_gamma   90.00
#
_symmetry.space_group_name_H-M   'P 1'
#
loop_
_entity.id
_entity.type
_entity.pdbx_description
1 polymer ?
#
loop_
_entity_poly.entity_id
_entity_poly.type
_entity_poly.pdbx_seq_one_letter_code
_entity_poly.pdbx_strand_id
1 'polypeptide(L)'
;MDLRQLRGFVAVAGAGTVTGAANSLGLAPASVSEQVRRLEQSLGVALFERTPQGMRLTEQGATLLVRAQGLLDHADEVRRAVTGRRRRVRIGALEMLAAARMPAVIRRLSERRPDLDVDVHSHTRQSLLAGVAGGELDAALLLDTGLRIGGLGFAVPHVPDSGPAAPDLDFLDVGEVGLALVAAPDGDREPLLVSPPGCSIRLAADRAFGAEVPRRELTSIATAREWARQGLGSALLPDFALEPDLASGALVRLGFEAPALALRLVWLRGREPALRDVLYAMSAPTDA
;
A
#
# COMPACT_ATOMS: atom_id res chain seq x y z
N MET A 1 16.78 21.58 19.06
CA MET A 1 16.12 20.48 18.28
C MET A 1 16.38 19.16 18.99
N ASP A 2 15.32 18.38 19.29
CA ASP A 2 15.41 17.04 19.88
C ASP A 2 14.43 16.05 19.17
N LEU A 3 14.54 14.74 19.45
CA LEU A 3 13.75 13.71 18.78
C LEU A 3 12.23 13.79 19.11
N ARG A 4 11.84 14.33 20.27
CA ARG A 4 10.42 14.50 20.64
C ARG A 4 9.80 15.61 19.80
N GLN A 5 10.54 16.70 19.65
CA GLN A 5 10.12 17.83 18.80
C GLN A 5 9.99 17.40 17.34
N LEU A 6 10.95 16.60 16.83
CA LEU A 6 10.87 16.05 15.46
C LEU A 6 9.67 15.09 15.30
N ARG A 7 9.38 14.22 16.29
CA ARG A 7 8.19 13.35 16.25
C ARG A 7 6.91 14.15 16.24
N GLY A 8 6.80 15.18 17.10
CA GLY A 8 5.65 16.09 17.11
C GLY A 8 5.45 16.77 15.75
N PHE A 9 6.53 17.29 15.17
CA PHE A 9 6.51 17.92 13.86
C PHE A 9 6.05 16.96 12.74
N VAL A 10 6.64 15.77 12.66
CA VAL A 10 6.28 14.76 11.64
C VAL A 10 4.82 14.32 11.80
N ALA A 11 4.36 14.12 13.04
CA ALA A 11 2.97 13.76 13.30
C ALA A 11 1.98 14.86 12.88
N VAL A 12 2.30 16.14 13.12
CA VAL A 12 1.47 17.27 12.66
C VAL A 12 1.47 17.37 11.14
N ALA A 13 2.61 17.15 10.50
CA ALA A 13 2.72 17.15 9.04
C ALA A 13 1.87 16.03 8.41
N GLY A 14 1.83 14.84 9.01
CA GLY A 14 1.03 13.71 8.53
C GLY A 14 -0.48 13.85 8.82
N ALA A 15 -0.84 14.40 9.99
CA ALA A 15 -2.24 14.53 10.39
C ALA A 15 -2.92 15.82 9.90
N GLY A 16 -2.16 16.82 9.41
CA GLY A 16 -2.66 18.13 9.01
C GLY A 16 -3.19 18.98 10.17
N THR A 17 -3.34 18.42 11.37
CA THR A 17 -3.85 19.10 12.56
C THR A 17 -3.09 18.71 13.82
N VAL A 18 -2.99 19.65 14.77
CA VAL A 18 -2.37 19.36 16.08
C VAL A 18 -3.16 18.31 16.86
N THR A 19 -4.49 18.33 16.75
CA THR A 19 -5.37 17.38 17.45
C THR A 19 -5.21 15.96 16.88
N GLY A 20 -5.18 15.82 15.56
CA GLY A 20 -4.93 14.53 14.90
C GLY A 20 -3.56 13.95 15.28
N ALA A 21 -2.51 14.77 15.25
CA ALA A 21 -1.17 14.38 15.68
C ALA A 21 -1.11 14.00 17.17
N ALA A 22 -1.83 14.70 18.02
CA ALA A 22 -1.89 14.38 19.45
C ALA A 22 -2.53 13.01 19.70
N ASN A 23 -3.62 12.72 19.00
CA ASN A 23 -4.28 11.42 19.07
C ASN A 23 -3.35 10.29 18.62
N SER A 24 -2.63 10.46 17.49
CA SER A 24 -1.69 9.45 16.98
C SER A 24 -0.49 9.21 17.91
N LEU A 25 -0.06 10.23 18.65
CA LEU A 25 1.07 10.14 19.58
C LEU A 25 0.65 9.76 21.01
N GLY A 26 -0.63 9.69 21.31
CA GLY A 26 -1.13 9.49 22.69
C GLY A 26 -0.78 10.64 23.62
N LEU A 27 -0.74 11.88 23.12
CA LEU A 27 -0.36 13.09 23.84
C LEU A 27 -1.51 14.11 23.90
N ALA A 28 -1.39 15.07 24.81
CA ALA A 28 -2.29 16.23 24.82
C ALA A 28 -1.95 17.19 23.65
N PRO A 29 -2.96 17.82 22.99
CA PRO A 29 -2.73 18.77 21.90
C PRO A 29 -1.77 19.92 22.26
N ALA A 30 -1.86 20.43 23.50
CA ALA A 30 -0.97 21.46 23.99
C ALA A 30 0.51 21.02 24.01
N SER A 31 0.78 19.73 24.32
CA SER A 31 2.14 19.17 24.34
C SER A 31 2.71 19.10 22.94
N VAL A 32 1.93 18.67 21.96
CA VAL A 32 2.36 18.62 20.55
C VAL A 32 2.59 20.01 19.99
N SER A 33 1.68 20.95 20.26
CA SER A 33 1.84 22.35 19.86
C SER A 33 3.11 22.97 20.43
N GLU A 34 3.42 22.71 21.71
CA GLU A 34 4.64 23.21 22.36
C GLU A 34 5.91 22.56 21.77
N GLN A 35 5.89 21.26 21.42
CA GLN A 35 7.01 20.60 20.76
C GLN A 35 7.32 21.25 19.41
N VAL A 36 6.31 21.50 18.58
CA VAL A 36 6.46 22.17 17.28
C VAL A 36 7.00 23.59 17.47
N ARG A 37 6.39 24.37 18.37
CA ARG A 37 6.83 25.74 18.65
C ARG A 37 8.32 25.80 19.08
N ARG A 38 8.75 24.90 19.97
CA ARG A 38 10.16 24.83 20.38
C ARG A 38 11.11 24.43 19.26
N LEU A 39 10.64 23.57 18.35
CA LEU A 39 11.41 23.19 17.17
C LEU A 39 11.59 24.42 16.26
N GLU A 40 10.53 25.14 15.93
CA GLU A 40 10.58 26.37 15.13
C GLU A 40 11.50 27.43 15.76
N GLN A 41 11.40 27.62 17.06
CA GLN A 41 12.28 28.52 17.80
C GLN A 41 13.76 28.09 17.74
N SER A 42 14.04 26.79 17.86
CA SER A 42 15.42 26.29 17.83
C SER A 42 16.05 26.38 16.43
N LEU A 43 15.23 26.40 15.37
CA LEU A 43 15.66 26.51 13.98
C LEU A 43 15.59 27.96 13.46
N GLY A 44 14.88 28.84 14.16
CA GLY A 44 14.70 30.26 13.77
C GLY A 44 13.79 30.45 12.56
N VAL A 45 12.99 29.44 12.19
CA VAL A 45 12.10 29.47 11.02
C VAL A 45 10.74 28.86 11.37
N ALA A 46 9.68 29.35 10.72
CA ALA A 46 8.38 28.72 10.78
C ALA A 46 8.36 27.46 9.90
N LEU A 47 7.84 26.36 10.43
CA LEU A 47 7.70 25.09 9.72
C LEU A 47 6.27 24.87 9.24
N PHE A 48 5.31 25.53 9.88
CA PHE A 48 3.90 25.49 9.52
C PHE A 48 3.29 26.89 9.37
N GLU A 49 2.32 26.99 8.48
CA GLU A 49 1.36 28.06 8.38
C GLU A 49 0.02 27.56 8.92
N ARG A 50 -0.66 28.40 9.72
CA ARG A 50 -2.02 28.12 10.19
C ARG A 50 -3.01 28.56 9.11
N THR A 51 -3.87 27.64 8.69
CA THR A 51 -4.95 27.89 7.74
C THR A 51 -6.31 27.57 8.37
N PRO A 52 -7.42 28.03 7.79
CA PRO A 52 -8.76 27.60 8.25
C PRO A 52 -8.96 26.08 8.18
N GLN A 53 -8.22 25.39 7.33
CA GLN A 53 -8.27 23.94 7.13
C GLN A 53 -7.29 23.17 8.02
N GLY A 54 -6.41 23.83 8.78
CA GLY A 54 -5.44 23.18 9.65
C GLY A 54 -4.02 23.74 9.53
N MET A 55 -3.04 22.87 9.68
CA MET A 55 -1.59 23.19 9.64
C MET A 55 -1.01 22.80 8.27
N ARG A 56 -0.48 23.77 7.54
CA ARG A 56 0.18 23.56 6.24
C ARG A 56 1.69 23.74 6.39
N LEU A 57 2.48 22.86 5.78
CA LEU A 57 3.95 23.01 5.75
C LEU A 57 4.37 24.26 4.99
N THR A 58 5.35 24.97 5.52
CA THR A 58 6.14 25.95 4.77
C THR A 58 7.14 25.23 3.86
N GLU A 59 7.85 25.95 3.01
CA GLU A 59 8.96 25.40 2.22
C GLU A 59 10.05 24.82 3.12
N GLN A 60 10.39 25.52 4.22
CA GLN A 60 11.32 25.05 5.24
C GLN A 60 10.77 23.80 5.97
N GLY A 61 9.48 23.77 6.25
CA GLY A 61 8.81 22.61 6.81
C GLY A 61 8.89 21.39 5.88
N ALA A 62 8.62 21.57 4.60
CA ALA A 62 8.74 20.49 3.62
C ALA A 62 10.18 19.95 3.52
N THR A 63 11.17 20.85 3.50
CA THR A 63 12.58 20.49 3.52
C THR A 63 12.96 19.71 4.78
N LEU A 64 12.49 20.14 5.95
CA LEU A 64 12.75 19.44 7.21
C LEU A 64 12.08 18.07 7.24
N LEU A 65 10.84 17.93 6.71
CA LEU A 65 10.10 16.67 6.75
C LEU A 65 10.86 15.52 6.09
N VAL A 66 11.44 15.78 4.90
CA VAL A 66 12.26 14.81 4.17
C VAL A 66 13.46 14.32 5.02
N ARG A 67 14.06 15.22 5.80
CA ARG A 67 15.25 14.90 6.62
C ARG A 67 14.90 14.36 8.01
N ALA A 68 13.83 14.87 8.61
CA ALA A 68 13.40 14.51 9.96
C ALA A 68 13.05 13.02 10.07
N GLN A 69 12.42 12.47 9.05
CA GLN A 69 12.04 11.07 9.02
C GLN A 69 13.29 10.17 9.11
N GLY A 70 14.30 10.43 8.27
CA GLY A 70 15.57 9.67 8.30
C GLY A 70 16.30 9.75 9.64
N LEU A 71 16.26 10.91 10.30
CA LEU A 71 16.85 11.08 11.64
C LEU A 71 16.11 10.26 12.70
N LEU A 72 14.78 10.25 12.66
CA LEU A 72 13.95 9.45 13.57
C LEU A 72 14.16 7.95 13.36
N ASP A 73 14.21 7.51 12.11
CA ASP A 73 14.49 6.10 11.76
C ASP A 73 15.85 5.65 12.27
N HIS A 74 16.89 6.48 12.08
CA HIS A 74 18.24 6.18 12.58
C HIS A 74 18.31 6.15 14.11
N ALA A 75 17.65 7.09 14.78
CA ALA A 75 17.58 7.09 16.25
C ALA A 75 16.88 5.85 16.79
N ASP A 76 15.82 5.39 16.12
CA ASP A 76 15.12 4.18 16.48
C ASP A 76 15.94 2.92 16.15
N GLU A 77 16.75 2.94 15.10
CA GLU A 77 17.73 1.89 14.78
C GLU A 77 18.78 1.74 15.89
N VAL A 78 19.42 2.84 16.30
CA VAL A 78 20.38 2.85 17.39
C VAL A 78 19.76 2.31 18.68
N ARG A 79 18.55 2.76 19.01
CA ARG A 79 17.83 2.26 20.20
C ARG A 79 17.60 0.75 20.13
N ARG A 80 17.19 0.23 18.98
CA ARG A 80 16.97 -1.21 18.78
C ARG A 80 18.26 -2.00 18.90
N ALA A 81 19.33 -1.53 18.28
CA ALA A 81 20.65 -2.17 18.36
C ALA A 81 21.11 -2.33 19.82
N VAL A 82 20.87 -1.31 20.66
CA VAL A 82 21.24 -1.35 22.09
C VAL A 82 20.28 -2.21 22.92
N THR A 83 18.98 -2.22 22.58
CA THR A 83 17.95 -2.92 23.38
C THR A 83 17.64 -4.34 22.93
N GLY A 84 18.24 -4.80 21.82
CA GLY A 84 17.95 -6.11 21.21
C GLY A 84 16.53 -6.26 20.66
N ARG A 85 15.77 -5.17 20.56
CA ARG A 85 14.41 -5.19 20.02
C ARG A 85 14.43 -5.33 18.52
N ARG A 86 13.58 -6.22 17.98
CA ARG A 86 13.37 -6.34 16.53
C ARG A 86 12.72 -5.07 15.97
N ARG A 87 13.13 -4.71 14.76
CA ARG A 87 12.49 -3.63 14.01
C ARG A 87 11.20 -4.16 13.41
N ARG A 88 10.06 -3.57 13.79
CA ARG A 88 8.78 -3.86 13.14
C ARG A 88 8.69 -3.10 11.83
N VAL A 89 8.31 -3.81 10.75
CA VAL A 89 7.99 -3.26 9.45
C VAL A 89 6.56 -3.68 9.10
N ARG A 90 5.69 -2.71 8.90
CA ARG A 90 4.27 -2.92 8.61
C ARG A 90 4.04 -2.84 7.11
N ILE A 91 3.71 -3.96 6.51
CA ILE A 91 3.49 -4.06 5.07
C ILE A 91 2.02 -4.33 4.83
N GLY A 92 1.35 -3.43 4.10
CA GLY A 92 0.02 -3.66 3.59
C GLY A 92 0.04 -4.46 2.29
N ALA A 93 -0.95 -5.31 2.05
CA ALA A 93 -1.11 -5.98 0.77
C ALA A 93 -2.59 -6.24 0.48
N LEU A 94 -2.95 -6.28 -0.81
CA LEU A 94 -4.25 -6.84 -1.20
C LEU A 94 -4.32 -8.29 -0.75
N GLU A 95 -5.50 -8.76 -0.30
CA GLU A 95 -5.70 -10.09 0.30
C GLU A 95 -5.04 -11.22 -0.50
N MET A 96 -5.29 -11.26 -1.81
CA MET A 96 -4.70 -12.27 -2.69
C MET A 96 -3.17 -12.20 -2.75
N LEU A 97 -2.60 -11.01 -2.70
CA LEU A 97 -1.14 -10.81 -2.71
C LEU A 97 -0.54 -11.15 -1.34
N ALA A 98 -1.26 -10.83 -0.26
CA ALA A 98 -0.88 -11.23 1.08
C ALA A 98 -0.79 -12.76 1.19
N ALA A 99 -1.75 -13.48 0.63
CA ALA A 99 -1.76 -14.94 0.63
C ALA A 99 -0.69 -15.56 -0.30
N ALA A 100 -0.56 -15.05 -1.53
CA ALA A 100 0.28 -15.69 -2.55
C ALA A 100 1.74 -15.26 -2.53
N ARG A 101 2.03 -14.00 -2.18
CA ARG A 101 3.38 -13.41 -2.32
C ARG A 101 4.09 -13.20 -0.98
N MET A 102 3.37 -12.78 0.05
CA MET A 102 4.02 -12.40 1.31
C MET A 102 4.71 -13.55 2.05
N PRO A 103 4.25 -14.81 2.02
CA PRO A 103 4.96 -15.90 2.72
C PRO A 103 6.41 -16.08 2.23
N ALA A 104 6.65 -16.03 0.92
CA ALA A 104 7.99 -16.14 0.35
C ALA A 104 8.88 -14.94 0.71
N VAL A 105 8.30 -13.72 0.69
CA VAL A 105 8.99 -12.50 1.08
C VAL A 105 9.38 -12.52 2.56
N ILE A 106 8.48 -12.93 3.45
CA ILE A 106 8.74 -13.04 4.88
C ILE A 106 9.86 -14.05 5.16
N ARG A 107 9.83 -15.21 4.52
CA ARG A 107 10.88 -16.22 4.65
C ARG A 107 12.24 -15.66 4.28
N ARG A 108 12.37 -15.03 3.10
CA ARG A 108 13.62 -14.37 2.66
C ARG A 108 14.10 -13.28 3.62
N LEU A 109 13.17 -12.49 4.14
CA LEU A 109 13.50 -11.46 5.12
C LEU A 109 13.98 -12.07 6.43
N SER A 110 13.33 -13.12 6.93
CA SER A 110 13.71 -13.81 8.17
C SER A 110 15.12 -14.39 8.11
N GLU A 111 15.50 -14.92 6.94
CA GLU A 111 16.84 -15.49 6.72
C GLU A 111 17.93 -14.41 6.67
N ARG A 112 17.67 -13.28 6.01
CA ARG A 112 18.65 -12.20 5.82
C ARG A 112 18.68 -11.19 6.94
N ARG A 113 17.54 -10.92 7.55
CA ARG A 113 17.34 -9.88 8.57
C ARG A 113 16.49 -10.42 9.72
N PRO A 114 17.06 -11.32 10.53
CA PRO A 114 16.36 -11.89 11.69
C PRO A 114 16.01 -10.83 12.75
N ASP A 115 16.58 -9.64 12.64
CA ASP A 115 16.27 -8.45 13.44
C ASP A 115 14.99 -7.72 12.98
N LEU A 116 14.42 -8.10 11.82
CA LEU A 116 13.15 -7.55 11.35
C LEU A 116 11.98 -8.42 11.83
N ASP A 117 10.93 -7.75 12.31
CA ASP A 117 9.61 -8.30 12.59
C ASP A 117 8.64 -7.72 11.55
N VAL A 118 8.19 -8.56 10.62
CA VAL A 118 7.34 -8.14 9.51
C VAL A 118 5.89 -8.41 9.87
N ASP A 119 5.11 -7.34 9.99
CA ASP A 119 3.68 -7.35 10.25
C ASP A 119 2.92 -7.10 8.94
N VAL A 120 2.09 -8.07 8.53
CA VAL A 120 1.36 -8.00 7.25
C VAL A 120 -0.11 -7.70 7.50
N HIS A 121 -0.59 -6.63 6.87
CA HIS A 121 -1.97 -6.17 6.96
C HIS A 121 -2.68 -6.33 5.62
N SER A 122 -3.83 -7.01 5.62
CA SER A 122 -4.65 -7.14 4.42
C SER A 122 -5.82 -6.18 4.48
N HIS A 123 -5.90 -5.29 3.48
CA HIS A 123 -6.92 -4.25 3.39
C HIS A 123 -7.29 -3.95 1.93
N THR A 124 -8.34 -3.16 1.75
CA THR A 124 -8.67 -2.58 0.45
C THR A 124 -7.57 -1.65 -0.02
N ARG A 125 -7.41 -1.48 -1.33
CA ARG A 125 -6.40 -0.57 -1.90
C ARG A 125 -6.49 0.85 -1.33
N GLN A 126 -7.70 1.39 -1.16
CA GLN A 126 -7.90 2.72 -0.61
C GLN A 126 -7.36 2.83 0.82
N SER A 127 -7.66 1.84 1.67
CA SER A 127 -7.14 1.78 3.05
C SER A 127 -5.62 1.59 3.07
N LEU A 128 -5.06 0.78 2.16
CA LEU A 128 -3.61 0.58 2.05
C LEU A 128 -2.89 1.88 1.69
N LEU A 129 -3.36 2.60 0.67
CA LEU A 129 -2.77 3.88 0.27
C LEU A 129 -2.92 4.94 1.37
N ALA A 130 -4.08 5.01 2.04
CA ALA A 130 -4.29 5.91 3.17
C ALA A 130 -3.36 5.56 4.34
N GLY A 131 -3.20 4.27 4.66
CA GLY A 131 -2.28 3.80 5.70
C GLY A 131 -0.81 4.14 5.42
N VAL A 132 -0.37 4.04 4.16
CA VAL A 132 0.98 4.48 3.76
C VAL A 132 1.11 6.00 3.87
N ALA A 133 0.15 6.74 3.34
CA ALA A 133 0.15 8.20 3.39
C ALA A 133 0.12 8.74 4.84
N GLY A 134 -0.63 8.09 5.73
CA GLY A 134 -0.70 8.42 7.16
C GLY A 134 0.45 7.87 8.01
N GLY A 135 1.36 7.06 7.42
CA GLY A 135 2.47 6.44 8.15
C GLY A 135 2.06 5.28 9.07
N GLU A 136 0.84 4.78 8.95
CA GLU A 136 0.37 3.57 9.64
C GLU A 136 0.99 2.31 9.05
N LEU A 137 1.25 2.33 7.74
CA LEU A 137 1.99 1.30 7.01
C LEU A 137 3.31 1.89 6.52
N ASP A 138 4.36 1.07 6.52
CA ASP A 138 5.67 1.45 5.99
C ASP A 138 5.72 1.29 4.47
N ALA A 139 4.99 0.31 3.92
CA ALA A 139 4.80 0.10 2.49
C ALA A 139 3.49 -0.66 2.19
N ALA A 140 3.02 -0.61 0.94
CA ALA A 140 1.87 -1.38 0.48
C ALA A 140 2.11 -2.03 -0.89
N LEU A 141 1.72 -3.30 -1.02
CA LEU A 141 1.80 -4.07 -2.25
C LEU A 141 0.45 -4.05 -2.97
N LEU A 142 0.43 -3.52 -4.17
CA LEU A 142 -0.77 -3.26 -4.97
C LEU A 142 -0.64 -3.85 -6.38
N LEU A 143 -1.76 -3.93 -7.09
CA LEU A 143 -1.80 -4.11 -8.54
C LEU A 143 -2.20 -2.78 -9.19
N ASP A 144 -1.42 -2.36 -10.19
CA ASP A 144 -1.65 -1.11 -10.92
C ASP A 144 -1.18 -1.24 -12.37
N THR A 145 -1.19 -0.14 -13.13
CA THR A 145 -0.71 -0.07 -14.51
C THR A 145 -0.18 1.33 -14.82
N GLY A 146 0.62 1.43 -15.89
CA GLY A 146 1.19 2.70 -16.33
C GLY A 146 2.33 3.22 -15.46
N LEU A 147 2.79 4.44 -15.73
CA LEU A 147 4.02 5.02 -15.18
C LEU A 147 3.81 5.83 -13.89
N ARG A 148 2.66 5.71 -13.25
CA ARG A 148 2.31 6.43 -12.01
C ARG A 148 1.30 5.65 -11.18
N ILE A 149 1.23 5.93 -9.89
CA ILE A 149 0.21 5.35 -9.02
C ILE A 149 -1.17 5.85 -9.49
N GLY A 150 -2.13 4.93 -9.58
CA GLY A 150 -3.48 5.22 -10.06
C GLY A 150 -3.65 5.04 -11.57
N GLY A 151 -2.64 4.51 -12.28
CA GLY A 151 -2.74 4.20 -13.71
C GLY A 151 -3.92 3.27 -14.04
N LEU A 152 -4.33 2.39 -13.14
CA LEU A 152 -5.50 1.54 -13.27
C LEU A 152 -6.85 2.29 -13.12
N GLY A 153 -6.84 3.62 -12.85
CA GLY A 153 -8.03 4.47 -12.80
C GLY A 153 -8.64 4.64 -11.41
N PHE A 154 -7.91 4.30 -10.37
CA PHE A 154 -8.32 4.63 -9.01
C PHE A 154 -7.75 5.97 -8.54
N ALA A 155 -8.47 6.64 -7.65
CA ALA A 155 -7.96 7.82 -6.99
C ALA A 155 -6.89 7.46 -5.96
N VAL A 156 -5.76 8.17 -5.98
CA VAL A 156 -4.80 8.15 -4.87
C VAL A 156 -5.42 9.01 -3.77
N PRO A 157 -5.51 8.51 -2.53
CA PRO A 157 -6.08 9.30 -1.46
C PRO A 157 -5.36 10.64 -1.34
N HIS A 158 -6.12 11.71 -1.44
CA HIS A 158 -5.65 13.01 -0.96
C HIS A 158 -5.78 12.97 0.55
N VAL A 159 -4.68 13.13 1.27
CA VAL A 159 -4.76 13.34 2.72
C VAL A 159 -5.38 14.72 2.88
N PRO A 160 -6.62 14.82 3.38
CA PRO A 160 -7.20 16.13 3.69
C PRO A 160 -6.20 16.87 4.56
N ASP A 161 -5.98 18.14 4.27
CA ASP A 161 -5.12 19.06 5.03
C ASP A 161 -3.60 18.95 4.82
N SER A 162 -3.08 18.11 3.92
CA SER A 162 -1.64 18.13 3.58
C SER A 162 -1.23 19.28 2.64
N GLY A 163 -2.12 20.25 2.39
CA GLY A 163 -1.89 21.35 1.45
C GLY A 163 -2.00 20.90 -0.03
N PRO A 164 -1.58 21.71 -1.01
CA PRO A 164 -1.70 21.38 -2.44
C PRO A 164 -0.80 20.22 -2.90
N ALA A 165 0.07 19.70 -2.04
CA ALA A 165 0.86 18.51 -2.32
C ALA A 165 0.18 17.29 -1.67
N ALA A 166 -0.39 16.40 -2.49
CA ALA A 166 -0.69 15.04 -2.07
C ALA A 166 0.57 14.42 -1.41
N PRO A 167 0.43 13.51 -0.42
CA PRO A 167 1.60 12.84 0.13
C PRO A 167 2.37 12.23 -1.01
N ASP A 168 3.65 12.57 -1.08
CA ASP A 168 4.51 12.20 -2.17
C ASP A 168 4.84 10.72 -2.01
N LEU A 169 4.08 9.89 -2.69
CA LEU A 169 4.26 8.45 -2.72
C LEU A 169 5.21 8.09 -3.84
N ASP A 170 6.20 7.27 -3.52
CA ASP A 170 7.06 6.60 -4.48
C ASP A 170 6.67 5.14 -4.64
N PHE A 171 7.10 4.52 -5.71
CA PHE A 171 6.83 3.13 -5.97
C PHE A 171 7.95 2.43 -6.74
N LEU A 172 7.95 1.11 -6.65
CA LEU A 172 8.77 0.22 -7.46
C LEU A 172 7.88 -0.91 -7.99
N ASP A 173 7.95 -1.17 -9.28
CA ASP A 173 7.33 -2.35 -9.87
C ASP A 173 8.24 -3.56 -9.62
N VAL A 174 7.76 -4.51 -8.82
CA VAL A 174 8.50 -5.69 -8.35
C VAL A 174 8.12 -6.96 -9.11
N GLY A 175 7.38 -6.81 -10.18
CA GLY A 175 6.95 -7.87 -11.08
C GLY A 175 5.67 -7.53 -11.81
N GLU A 176 5.13 -8.52 -12.49
CA GLU A 176 3.86 -8.42 -13.21
C GLU A 176 2.95 -9.58 -12.82
N VAL A 177 1.65 -9.35 -12.96
CA VAL A 177 0.60 -10.33 -12.74
C VAL A 177 -0.25 -10.44 -14.00
N GLY A 178 -0.15 -11.56 -14.67
CA GLY A 178 -1.03 -11.91 -15.79
C GLY A 178 -2.47 -12.13 -15.30
N LEU A 179 -3.41 -11.80 -16.15
CA LEU A 179 -4.84 -12.05 -15.92
C LEU A 179 -5.37 -12.98 -17.02
N ALA A 180 -6.23 -13.91 -16.64
CA ALA A 180 -6.95 -14.75 -17.59
C ALA A 180 -8.44 -14.71 -17.32
N LEU A 181 -9.21 -14.65 -18.41
CA LEU A 181 -10.65 -14.91 -18.38
C LEU A 181 -10.85 -16.43 -18.41
N VAL A 182 -11.55 -16.96 -17.41
CA VAL A 182 -11.75 -18.39 -17.23
C VAL A 182 -13.20 -18.73 -16.95
N ALA A 183 -13.59 -19.97 -17.27
CA ALA A 183 -14.85 -20.58 -16.87
C ALA A 183 -14.69 -22.11 -16.79
N ALA A 184 -15.67 -22.84 -16.25
CA ALA A 184 -15.70 -24.29 -16.35
C ALA A 184 -15.83 -24.73 -17.83
N PRO A 185 -15.27 -25.90 -18.23
CA PRO A 185 -15.29 -26.36 -19.64
C PRO A 185 -16.68 -26.30 -20.26
N ASP A 186 -17.66 -26.83 -19.56
CA ASP A 186 -19.06 -26.95 -20.03
C ASP A 186 -20.00 -25.98 -19.29
N GLY A 187 -19.44 -25.00 -18.57
CA GLY A 187 -20.24 -24.04 -17.79
C GLY A 187 -20.67 -22.82 -18.59
N ASP A 188 -21.59 -22.07 -18.00
CA ASP A 188 -22.02 -20.78 -18.54
C ASP A 188 -20.85 -19.81 -18.65
N ARG A 189 -20.86 -18.97 -19.68
CA ARG A 189 -19.90 -17.88 -19.88
C ARG A 189 -20.38 -16.57 -19.29
N GLU A 190 -21.66 -16.43 -19.08
CA GLU A 190 -22.30 -15.28 -18.46
C GLU A 190 -23.05 -15.71 -17.19
N PRO A 191 -23.14 -14.83 -16.18
CA PRO A 191 -22.57 -13.48 -16.14
C PRO A 191 -21.06 -13.47 -15.88
N LEU A 192 -20.41 -12.33 -16.14
CA LEU A 192 -19.06 -12.07 -15.67
C LEU A 192 -19.06 -11.90 -14.14
N LEU A 193 -18.38 -12.80 -13.45
CA LEU A 193 -18.27 -12.81 -11.99
C LEU A 193 -17.17 -11.80 -11.57
N VAL A 194 -17.54 -10.79 -10.81
CA VAL A 194 -16.66 -9.66 -10.49
C VAL A 194 -16.59 -9.39 -9.00
N SER A 195 -15.46 -8.89 -8.56
CA SER A 195 -15.28 -8.41 -7.19
C SER A 195 -16.00 -7.06 -6.97
N PRO A 196 -16.17 -6.62 -5.71
CA PRO A 196 -16.74 -5.31 -5.42
C PRO A 196 -15.97 -4.15 -6.08
N PRO A 197 -16.61 -3.00 -6.28
CA PRO A 197 -15.97 -1.80 -6.80
C PRO A 197 -14.71 -1.43 -6.00
N GLY A 198 -13.68 -0.94 -6.70
CA GLY A 198 -12.40 -0.59 -6.07
C GLY A 198 -11.38 -1.72 -6.01
N CYS A 199 -11.73 -2.96 -6.28
CA CYS A 199 -10.77 -4.05 -6.47
C CYS A 199 -9.97 -3.85 -7.78
N SER A 200 -8.66 -4.13 -7.79
CA SER A 200 -7.81 -3.99 -8.98
C SER A 200 -8.28 -4.88 -10.14
N ILE A 201 -8.68 -6.11 -9.85
CA ILE A 201 -9.19 -7.03 -10.87
C ILE A 201 -10.55 -6.54 -11.43
N ARG A 202 -11.42 -5.97 -10.56
CA ARG A 202 -12.66 -5.35 -11.01
C ARG A 202 -12.39 -4.18 -11.96
N LEU A 203 -11.45 -3.31 -11.64
CA LEU A 203 -11.06 -2.19 -12.50
C LEU A 203 -10.49 -2.67 -13.84
N ALA A 204 -9.70 -3.75 -13.83
CA ALA A 204 -9.19 -4.37 -15.04
C ALA A 204 -10.34 -4.95 -15.89
N ALA A 205 -11.28 -5.65 -15.26
CA ALA A 205 -12.46 -6.19 -15.92
C ALA A 205 -13.36 -5.09 -16.51
N ASP A 206 -13.60 -4.01 -15.76
CA ASP A 206 -14.44 -2.88 -16.22
C ASP A 206 -13.81 -2.12 -17.39
N ARG A 207 -12.46 -2.16 -17.54
CA ARG A 207 -11.76 -1.63 -18.71
C ARG A 207 -11.79 -2.56 -19.91
N ALA A 208 -11.77 -3.85 -19.64
CA ALA A 208 -11.67 -4.88 -20.67
C ALA A 208 -13.03 -5.20 -21.31
N PHE A 209 -14.11 -5.11 -20.54
CA PHE A 209 -15.45 -5.51 -20.96
C PHE A 209 -16.40 -4.32 -20.90
N GLY A 210 -17.20 -4.14 -21.97
CA GLY A 210 -18.21 -3.11 -22.07
C GLY A 210 -19.31 -3.24 -21.00
N ALA A 211 -20.10 -2.19 -20.85
CA ALA A 211 -21.20 -2.17 -19.87
C ALA A 211 -22.34 -3.16 -20.18
N GLU A 212 -22.43 -3.60 -21.43
CA GLU A 212 -23.41 -4.55 -21.94
C GLU A 212 -23.20 -5.98 -21.42
N VAL A 213 -21.98 -6.33 -20.99
CA VAL A 213 -21.70 -7.66 -20.42
C VAL A 213 -22.37 -7.80 -19.06
N PRO A 214 -23.31 -8.75 -18.87
CA PRO A 214 -23.96 -8.95 -17.58
C PRO A 214 -22.92 -9.27 -16.49
N ARG A 215 -23.03 -8.61 -15.35
CA ARG A 215 -22.13 -8.80 -14.21
C ARG A 215 -22.86 -9.30 -12.98
N ARG A 216 -22.19 -10.19 -12.26
CA ARG A 216 -22.61 -10.60 -10.91
C ARG A 216 -21.50 -10.26 -9.93
N GLU A 217 -21.80 -9.37 -9.02
CA GLU A 217 -20.86 -8.97 -7.98
C GLU A 217 -20.80 -10.03 -6.87
N LEU A 218 -19.59 -10.41 -6.50
CA LEU A 218 -19.28 -11.39 -5.46
C LEU A 218 -18.34 -10.76 -4.43
N THR A 219 -18.30 -11.31 -3.24
CA THR A 219 -17.61 -10.73 -2.10
C THR A 219 -16.07 -10.76 -2.23
N SER A 220 -15.52 -11.71 -2.98
CA SER A 220 -14.07 -11.87 -3.13
C SER A 220 -13.71 -12.58 -4.44
N ILE A 221 -12.43 -12.49 -4.79
CA ILE A 221 -11.84 -13.21 -5.94
C ILE A 221 -11.91 -14.73 -5.74
N ALA A 222 -11.72 -15.21 -4.50
CA ALA A 222 -11.84 -16.62 -4.18
C ALA A 222 -13.26 -17.13 -4.43
N THR A 223 -14.28 -16.34 -4.09
CA THR A 223 -15.68 -16.66 -4.38
C THR A 223 -15.93 -16.67 -5.89
N ALA A 224 -15.43 -15.69 -6.64
CA ALA A 224 -15.58 -15.64 -8.09
C ALA A 224 -14.93 -16.86 -8.77
N ARG A 225 -13.73 -17.26 -8.31
CA ARG A 225 -13.04 -18.47 -8.78
C ARG A 225 -13.88 -19.72 -8.53
N GLU A 226 -14.40 -19.91 -7.33
CA GLU A 226 -15.21 -21.08 -7.02
C GLU A 226 -16.51 -21.14 -7.82
N TRP A 227 -17.20 -20.01 -7.98
CA TRP A 227 -18.40 -19.96 -8.80
C TRP A 227 -18.14 -20.25 -10.28
N ALA A 228 -17.02 -19.75 -10.82
CA ALA A 228 -16.59 -20.10 -12.17
C ALA A 228 -16.33 -21.61 -12.32
N ARG A 229 -15.72 -22.26 -11.32
CA ARG A 229 -15.52 -23.72 -11.29
C ARG A 229 -16.83 -24.50 -11.29
N GLN A 230 -17.86 -23.95 -10.66
CA GLN A 230 -19.21 -24.55 -10.63
C GLN A 230 -20.02 -24.24 -11.89
N GLY A 231 -19.43 -23.58 -12.90
CA GLY A 231 -20.11 -23.27 -14.18
C GLY A 231 -21.13 -22.13 -14.09
N LEU A 232 -21.06 -21.27 -13.06
CA LEU A 232 -22.03 -20.21 -12.82
C LEU A 232 -21.67 -18.87 -13.49
N GLY A 233 -20.77 -18.88 -14.45
CA GLY A 233 -20.30 -17.73 -15.21
C GLY A 233 -18.82 -17.76 -15.47
N SER A 234 -18.29 -16.69 -16.07
CA SER A 234 -16.85 -16.50 -16.30
C SER A 234 -16.26 -15.52 -15.29
N ALA A 235 -14.95 -15.59 -15.06
CA ALA A 235 -14.24 -14.69 -14.16
C ALA A 235 -12.90 -14.27 -14.75
N LEU A 236 -12.54 -12.97 -14.60
CA LEU A 236 -11.18 -12.48 -14.85
C LEU A 236 -10.39 -12.63 -13.56
N LEU A 237 -9.34 -13.46 -13.59
CA LEU A 237 -8.59 -13.86 -12.40
C LEU A 237 -7.09 -13.78 -12.68
N PRO A 238 -6.25 -13.56 -11.64
CA PRO A 238 -4.80 -13.56 -11.78
C PRO A 238 -4.26 -14.98 -12.00
N ASP A 239 -3.27 -15.11 -12.87
CA ASP A 239 -2.69 -16.39 -13.29
C ASP A 239 -2.23 -17.24 -12.11
N PHE A 240 -1.57 -16.65 -11.13
CA PHE A 240 -1.07 -17.39 -9.95
C PHE A 240 -2.19 -18.04 -9.10
N ALA A 241 -3.44 -17.60 -9.25
CA ALA A 241 -4.58 -18.19 -8.55
C ALA A 241 -5.24 -19.33 -9.34
N LEU A 242 -4.82 -19.54 -10.59
CA LEU A 242 -5.50 -20.44 -11.53
C LEU A 242 -4.75 -21.75 -11.79
N GLU A 243 -3.47 -21.83 -11.49
CA GLU A 243 -2.62 -22.96 -11.86
C GLU A 243 -3.21 -24.33 -11.47
N PRO A 244 -3.71 -24.56 -10.24
CA PRO A 244 -4.29 -25.84 -9.87
C PRO A 244 -5.57 -26.18 -10.66
N ASP A 245 -6.41 -25.19 -10.98
CA ASP A 245 -7.65 -25.41 -11.70
C ASP A 245 -7.44 -25.66 -13.18
N LEU A 246 -6.47 -24.97 -13.77
CA LEU A 246 -6.08 -25.18 -15.16
C LEU A 246 -5.41 -26.55 -15.34
N ALA A 247 -4.54 -26.94 -14.40
CA ALA A 247 -3.87 -28.25 -14.42
C ALA A 247 -4.85 -29.42 -14.26
N SER A 248 -5.88 -29.26 -13.43
CA SER A 248 -6.94 -30.27 -13.24
C SER A 248 -8.04 -30.25 -14.32
N GLY A 249 -8.06 -29.22 -15.18
CA GLY A 249 -9.13 -29.01 -16.15
C GLY A 249 -10.45 -28.53 -15.54
N ALA A 250 -10.47 -28.15 -14.27
CA ALA A 250 -11.66 -27.59 -13.60
C ALA A 250 -12.05 -26.21 -14.16
N LEU A 251 -11.07 -25.48 -14.66
CA LEU A 251 -11.26 -24.23 -15.41
C LEU A 251 -10.49 -24.29 -16.73
N VAL A 252 -11.01 -23.60 -17.73
CA VAL A 252 -10.33 -23.39 -19.03
C VAL A 252 -10.17 -21.91 -19.30
N ARG A 253 -9.08 -21.53 -19.98
CA ARG A 253 -8.89 -20.16 -20.45
C ARG A 253 -9.84 -19.89 -21.62
N LEU A 254 -10.55 -18.79 -21.55
CA LEU A 254 -11.29 -18.26 -22.68
C LEU A 254 -10.35 -17.38 -23.51
N GLY A 255 -10.55 -17.33 -24.83
CA GLY A 255 -9.68 -16.63 -25.78
C GLY A 255 -9.75 -15.11 -25.62
N PHE A 256 -9.34 -14.61 -24.46
CA PHE A 256 -9.28 -13.19 -24.14
C PHE A 256 -7.88 -12.87 -23.56
N GLU A 257 -7.16 -11.96 -24.21
CA GLU A 257 -5.88 -11.46 -23.74
C GLU A 257 -6.11 -10.21 -22.89
N ALA A 258 -5.95 -10.37 -21.58
CA ALA A 258 -5.95 -9.25 -20.65
C ALA A 258 -4.54 -8.68 -20.52
N PRO A 259 -4.38 -7.35 -20.46
CA PRO A 259 -3.08 -6.75 -20.16
C PRO A 259 -2.63 -7.15 -18.74
N ALA A 260 -1.36 -7.50 -18.61
CA ALA A 260 -0.76 -7.75 -17.30
C ALA A 260 -0.83 -6.49 -16.43
N LEU A 261 -0.94 -6.69 -15.13
CA LEU A 261 -0.89 -5.63 -14.12
C LEU A 261 0.49 -5.62 -13.46
N ALA A 262 1.05 -4.42 -13.29
CA ALA A 262 2.26 -4.24 -12.50
C ALA A 262 2.00 -4.59 -11.03
N LEU A 263 2.85 -5.43 -10.48
CA LEU A 263 2.91 -5.69 -9.04
C LEU A 263 3.76 -4.56 -8.41
N ARG A 264 3.10 -3.63 -7.76
CA ARG A 264 3.68 -2.34 -7.34
C ARG A 264 3.78 -2.26 -5.84
N LEU A 265 5.00 -2.06 -5.33
CA LEU A 265 5.25 -1.71 -3.94
C LEU A 265 5.29 -0.19 -3.83
N VAL A 266 4.48 0.37 -2.93
CA VAL A 266 4.28 1.82 -2.73
C VAL A 266 4.69 2.19 -1.32
N TRP A 267 5.36 3.34 -1.14
CA TRP A 267 5.78 3.89 0.15
C TRP A 267 5.80 5.42 0.12
N LEU A 268 5.98 6.06 1.27
CA LEU A 268 6.23 7.50 1.36
C LEU A 268 7.62 7.82 0.82
N ARG A 269 7.73 8.82 -0.05
CA ARG A 269 9.00 9.30 -0.60
C ARG A 269 10.00 9.59 0.51
N GLY A 270 11.27 9.20 0.28
CA GLY A 270 12.35 9.37 1.24
C GLY A 270 12.44 8.25 2.29
N ARG A 271 11.57 7.23 2.23
CA ARG A 271 11.62 6.07 3.13
C ARG A 271 12.42 4.89 2.57
N GLU A 272 12.97 5.00 1.35
CA GLU A 272 13.71 3.93 0.67
C GLU A 272 14.85 3.36 1.51
N PRO A 273 15.68 4.19 2.22
CA PRO A 273 16.76 3.65 3.02
C PRO A 273 16.26 2.73 4.14
N ALA A 274 15.12 3.08 4.73
CA ALA A 274 14.48 2.29 5.77
C ALA A 274 13.84 1.00 5.22
N LEU A 275 13.44 0.96 3.96
CA LEU A 275 12.78 -0.17 3.30
C LEU A 275 13.70 -1.01 2.44
N ARG A 276 14.99 -0.71 2.39
CA ARG A 276 15.97 -1.33 1.47
C ARG A 276 15.89 -2.85 1.42
N ASP A 277 15.83 -3.50 2.60
CA ASP A 277 15.77 -4.96 2.67
C ASP A 277 14.43 -5.51 2.19
N VAL A 278 13.34 -4.79 2.46
CA VAL A 278 11.99 -5.13 1.97
C VAL A 278 11.94 -5.00 0.45
N LEU A 279 12.44 -3.89 -0.10
CA LEU A 279 12.53 -3.65 -1.54
C LEU A 279 13.31 -4.78 -2.22
N TYR A 280 14.46 -5.15 -1.66
CA TYR A 280 15.27 -6.25 -2.18
C TYR A 280 14.51 -7.59 -2.13
N ALA A 281 13.89 -7.92 -0.99
CA ALA A 281 13.19 -9.19 -0.82
C ALA A 281 11.95 -9.30 -1.73
N MET A 282 11.30 -8.18 -2.05
CA MET A 282 10.16 -8.10 -2.95
C MET A 282 10.56 -8.22 -4.43
N SER A 283 11.73 -7.66 -4.81
CA SER A 283 12.22 -7.67 -6.19
C SER A 283 12.88 -9.00 -6.59
N ALA A 284 13.20 -9.87 -5.63
CA ALA A 284 13.77 -11.16 -5.93
C ALA A 284 12.73 -12.06 -6.61
N PRO A 285 13.10 -12.82 -7.67
CA PRO A 285 12.20 -13.75 -8.32
C PRO A 285 11.53 -14.66 -7.28
N THR A 286 10.24 -14.89 -7.43
CA THR A 286 9.58 -15.92 -6.64
C THR A 286 9.94 -17.24 -7.33
N ASP A 287 10.77 -18.06 -6.69
CA ASP A 287 10.98 -19.42 -7.16
C ASP A 287 9.61 -20.08 -7.28
N ALA A 288 9.33 -20.55 -8.49
CA ALA A 288 8.08 -21.21 -8.87
C ALA A 288 7.89 -22.53 -8.13
#